data_79f85f08db6f467cb9a42bc8731709d7
#
_entry.id   79f85f08db6f467cb9a42bc8731709d7
#
_cell.length_a   1.000
_cell.length_b   1.000
_cell.length_c   1.000
_cell.angle_alpha   90.00
_cell.angle_beta   90.00
_cell.angle_gamma   90.00
#
_symmetry.space_group_name_H-M   'P 1'
#
loop_
_entity.id
_entity.type
_entity.pdbx_description
1 polymer ?
#
loop_
_entity_poly.entity_id
_entity_poly.type
_entity_poly.pdbx_seq_one_letter_code
_entity_poly.pdbx_strand_id
1 'polypeptide(L)'
;VESNMNSCKRILIAGGSGFIGKQLTQLFIQNGMEVHILSRTKKAVSGAQTFYWSTESNLIDDACLEGVDAIINLAGDGIVDRPWSDKRKTEIYNSRINATKLLFDLVYKHKNQVTAYIGASAIGVYPEGINLTENTLPADTFLAKLCHQWELEHLMFEQRGIRTCIVRIGLVMNPQGGMLKEILKSFRFFIAPVFGNGNQWQSWISINDLCGLFFYLLSNNQLNGIYNGVAPCPLMAKDMIQQIRNSRKMPGVLVHIPSSVLKLMMGERVEMLLANQKVMSDKVEAIGYNYIHRDFSSIFKKK
;
A
#
# COMPACT_ATOMS: atom_id res chain seq x y z
N VAL A 1 3.92 -17.15 -22.40
CA VAL A 1 3.30 -17.81 -21.24
C VAL A 1 1.87 -17.28 -21.18
N GLU A 2 0.93 -18.01 -21.77
CA GLU A 2 -0.50 -17.73 -21.63
C GLU A 2 -0.86 -17.98 -20.17
N SER A 3 -1.06 -16.89 -19.44
CA SER A 3 -1.51 -16.92 -18.06
C SER A 3 -2.94 -17.47 -18.01
N ASN A 4 -3.19 -18.43 -17.13
CA ASN A 4 -4.51 -18.94 -16.76
C ASN A 4 -5.38 -17.83 -16.12
N MET A 5 -5.63 -16.74 -16.84
CA MET A 5 -6.50 -15.62 -16.40
C MET A 5 -8.00 -15.97 -16.49
N ASN A 6 -8.35 -17.22 -16.82
CA ASN A 6 -9.72 -17.59 -17.20
C ASN A 6 -10.70 -17.79 -16.02
N SER A 7 -10.32 -17.58 -14.76
CA SER A 7 -11.25 -17.85 -13.64
C SER A 7 -11.73 -16.61 -12.88
N CYS A 8 -10.93 -15.56 -12.73
CA CYS A 8 -11.35 -14.37 -11.94
C CYS A 8 -11.96 -13.31 -12.86
N LYS A 9 -13.27 -13.11 -12.73
CA LYS A 9 -14.03 -12.15 -13.54
C LYS A 9 -14.45 -10.91 -12.75
N ARG A 10 -14.74 -11.08 -11.45
CA ARG A 10 -15.24 -10.01 -10.59
C ARG A 10 -14.45 -9.90 -9.28
N ILE A 11 -14.04 -8.69 -8.94
CA ILE A 11 -13.19 -8.41 -7.78
C ILE A 11 -13.87 -7.42 -6.86
N LEU A 12 -13.84 -7.68 -5.56
CA LEU A 12 -14.25 -6.73 -4.53
C LEU A 12 -13.01 -6.00 -3.97
N ILE A 13 -12.98 -4.67 -4.03
CA ILE A 13 -11.89 -3.85 -3.49
C ILE A 13 -12.39 -3.02 -2.31
N ALA A 14 -12.00 -3.38 -1.10
CA ALA A 14 -12.17 -2.54 0.06
C ALA A 14 -11.12 -1.43 0.04
N GLY A 15 -11.54 -0.16 0.15
CA GLY A 15 -10.67 0.99 -0.04
C GLY A 15 -10.43 1.37 -1.52
N GLY A 16 -11.25 0.88 -2.44
CA GLY A 16 -11.15 1.15 -3.88
C GLY A 16 -11.26 2.63 -4.27
N SER A 17 -11.86 3.47 -3.43
CA SER A 17 -11.93 4.93 -3.63
C SER A 17 -10.68 5.69 -3.14
N GLY A 18 -9.73 5.03 -2.47
CA GLY A 18 -8.49 5.60 -1.96
C GLY A 18 -7.43 5.87 -3.03
N PHE A 19 -6.26 6.35 -2.59
CA PHE A 19 -5.13 6.71 -3.46
C PHE A 19 -4.63 5.52 -4.31
N ILE A 20 -4.33 4.39 -3.68
CA ILE A 20 -3.91 3.16 -4.36
C ILE A 20 -5.13 2.51 -5.04
N GLY A 21 -6.25 2.45 -4.31
CA GLY A 21 -7.46 1.74 -4.75
C GLY A 21 -8.00 2.23 -6.09
N LYS A 22 -8.01 3.54 -6.35
CA LYS A 22 -8.45 4.10 -7.62
C LYS A 22 -7.60 3.63 -8.81
N GLN A 23 -6.29 3.62 -8.66
CA GLN A 23 -5.38 3.17 -9.71
C GLN A 23 -5.54 1.67 -9.96
N LEU A 24 -5.67 0.90 -8.88
CA LEU A 24 -5.89 -0.53 -8.95
C LEU A 24 -7.24 -0.86 -9.60
N THR A 25 -8.32 -0.18 -9.21
CA THR A 25 -9.64 -0.30 -9.83
C THR A 25 -9.57 -0.08 -11.34
N GLN A 26 -8.91 0.99 -11.78
CA GLN A 26 -8.75 1.27 -13.21
C GLN A 26 -7.94 0.20 -13.93
N LEU A 27 -6.88 -0.31 -13.32
CA LEU A 27 -6.07 -1.39 -13.90
C LEU A 27 -6.91 -2.65 -14.13
N PHE A 28 -7.73 -3.06 -13.16
CA PHE A 28 -8.58 -4.24 -13.30
C PHE A 28 -9.65 -4.06 -14.37
N ILE A 29 -10.31 -2.89 -14.42
CA ILE A 29 -11.30 -2.57 -15.47
C ILE A 29 -10.66 -2.61 -16.85
N GLN A 30 -9.47 -2.02 -17.02
CA GLN A 30 -8.73 -2.03 -18.29
C GLN A 30 -8.35 -3.44 -18.75
N ASN A 31 -8.24 -4.39 -17.82
CA ASN A 31 -8.01 -5.81 -18.11
C ASN A 31 -9.30 -6.63 -18.20
N GLY A 32 -10.46 -5.97 -18.37
CA GLY A 32 -11.76 -6.62 -18.63
C GLY A 32 -12.44 -7.24 -17.41
N MET A 33 -12.01 -6.89 -16.20
CA MET A 33 -12.61 -7.40 -14.96
C MET A 33 -13.73 -6.47 -14.48
N GLU A 34 -14.78 -7.05 -13.90
CA GLU A 34 -15.80 -6.32 -13.16
C GLU A 34 -15.28 -5.98 -11.78
N VAL A 35 -15.48 -4.74 -11.34
CA VAL A 35 -14.97 -4.29 -10.04
C VAL A 35 -16.09 -3.75 -9.17
N HIS A 36 -16.26 -4.39 -8.03
CA HIS A 36 -17.03 -3.89 -6.90
C HIS A 36 -16.11 -3.14 -5.95
N ILE A 37 -16.54 -2.01 -5.41
CA ILE A 37 -15.79 -1.28 -4.39
C ILE A 37 -16.63 -1.05 -3.15
N LEU A 38 -16.01 -1.18 -1.99
CA LEU A 38 -16.58 -0.76 -0.71
C LEU A 38 -16.17 0.67 -0.40
N SER A 39 -17.13 1.51 -0.09
CA SER A 39 -16.91 2.91 0.24
C SER A 39 -17.82 3.37 1.38
N ARG A 40 -17.26 4.19 2.29
CA ARG A 40 -18.01 4.90 3.35
C ARG A 40 -18.84 6.06 2.80
N THR A 41 -18.62 6.43 1.58
CA THR A 41 -19.34 7.49 0.88
C THR A 41 -19.81 6.96 -0.47
N LYS A 42 -20.94 7.48 -0.97
CA LYS A 42 -21.46 7.11 -2.31
C LYS A 42 -20.62 7.66 -3.47
N LYS A 43 -19.33 8.00 -3.24
CA LYS A 43 -18.45 8.46 -4.31
C LYS A 43 -18.21 7.34 -5.29
N ALA A 44 -18.77 7.49 -6.48
CA ALA A 44 -18.54 6.57 -7.59
C ALA A 44 -17.06 6.61 -8.04
N VAL A 45 -16.52 5.44 -8.37
CA VAL A 45 -15.31 5.30 -9.16
C VAL A 45 -15.75 4.85 -10.54
N SER A 46 -15.35 5.59 -11.58
CA SER A 46 -15.80 5.31 -12.94
C SER A 46 -15.53 3.86 -13.36
N GLY A 47 -16.58 3.18 -13.84
CA GLY A 47 -16.53 1.79 -14.30
C GLY A 47 -16.62 0.73 -13.19
N ALA A 48 -16.72 1.12 -11.91
CA ALA A 48 -16.88 0.20 -10.80
C ALA A 48 -18.26 0.35 -10.13
N GLN A 49 -18.82 -0.74 -9.65
CA GLN A 49 -20.02 -0.72 -8.82
C GLN A 49 -19.64 -0.43 -7.38
N THR A 50 -20.31 0.55 -6.75
CA THR A 50 -20.00 1.00 -5.38
C THR A 50 -21.06 0.54 -4.41
N PHE A 51 -20.62 -0.12 -3.35
CA PHE A 51 -21.44 -0.60 -2.23
C PHE A 51 -21.08 0.16 -0.96
N TYR A 52 -22.08 0.41 -0.13
CA TYR A 52 -21.87 1.05 1.16
C TYR A 52 -21.38 0.08 2.20
N TRP A 53 -20.44 0.55 3.01
CA TRP A 53 -20.04 -0.11 4.25
C TRP A 53 -19.61 0.90 5.32
N SER A 54 -19.64 0.46 6.58
CA SER A 54 -19.15 1.22 7.74
C SER A 54 -18.55 0.27 8.76
N THR A 55 -17.27 0.39 8.97
CA THR A 55 -16.55 -0.40 9.99
C THR A 55 -16.87 0.05 11.41
N GLU A 56 -17.35 1.28 11.60
CA GLU A 56 -17.77 1.82 12.89
C GLU A 56 -19.12 1.24 13.32
N SER A 57 -20.05 1.12 12.38
CA SER A 57 -21.40 0.58 12.62
C SER A 57 -21.51 -0.92 12.34
N ASN A 58 -20.42 -1.56 11.99
CA ASN A 58 -20.36 -2.98 11.57
C ASN A 58 -21.38 -3.31 10.47
N LEU A 59 -21.53 -2.41 9.48
CA LEU A 59 -22.47 -2.55 8.38
C LEU A 59 -21.73 -2.76 7.07
N ILE A 60 -22.20 -3.72 6.29
CA ILE A 60 -21.74 -3.98 4.92
C ILE A 60 -22.93 -4.42 4.08
N ASP A 61 -23.01 -3.91 2.86
CA ASP A 61 -24.02 -4.35 1.90
C ASP A 61 -23.63 -5.72 1.34
N ASP A 62 -24.35 -6.76 1.72
CA ASP A 62 -24.08 -8.16 1.35
C ASP A 62 -24.03 -8.37 -0.19
N ALA A 63 -24.77 -7.56 -0.96
CA ALA A 63 -24.77 -7.62 -2.42
C ALA A 63 -23.40 -7.33 -3.04
N CYS A 64 -22.48 -6.70 -2.30
CA CYS A 64 -21.12 -6.46 -2.77
C CYS A 64 -20.35 -7.76 -3.08
N LEU A 65 -20.79 -8.90 -2.51
CA LEU A 65 -20.12 -10.20 -2.68
C LEU A 65 -20.71 -11.05 -3.83
N GLU A 66 -21.80 -10.59 -4.47
CA GLU A 66 -22.46 -11.34 -5.54
C GLU A 66 -21.52 -11.56 -6.73
N GLY A 67 -21.25 -12.84 -7.05
CA GLY A 67 -20.38 -13.24 -8.15
C GLY A 67 -18.91 -12.85 -8.01
N VAL A 68 -18.46 -12.48 -6.81
CA VAL A 68 -17.08 -12.08 -6.54
C VAL A 68 -16.17 -13.30 -6.43
N ASP A 69 -15.12 -13.32 -7.21
CA ASP A 69 -14.10 -14.38 -7.24
C ASP A 69 -12.93 -14.10 -6.30
N ALA A 70 -12.63 -12.81 -6.09
CA ALA A 70 -11.49 -12.40 -5.26
C ALA A 70 -11.74 -11.09 -4.50
N ILE A 71 -11.08 -10.93 -3.36
CA ILE A 71 -11.15 -9.73 -2.52
C ILE A 71 -9.77 -9.11 -2.40
N ILE A 72 -9.69 -7.77 -2.56
CA ILE A 72 -8.51 -6.98 -2.25
C ILE A 72 -8.84 -6.00 -1.13
N ASN A 73 -8.10 -6.07 -0.03
CA ASN A 73 -8.31 -5.20 1.11
C ASN A 73 -7.19 -4.16 1.26
N LEU A 74 -7.50 -2.93 0.86
CA LEU A 74 -6.67 -1.73 1.04
C LEU A 74 -7.27 -0.78 2.09
N ALA A 75 -8.26 -1.25 2.86
CA ALA A 75 -9.00 -0.40 3.77
C ALA A 75 -8.14 0.02 4.98
N GLY A 76 -8.18 1.29 5.29
CA GLY A 76 -7.50 1.87 6.43
C GLY A 76 -7.54 3.38 6.36
N ASP A 77 -7.67 4.02 7.52
CA ASP A 77 -7.57 5.48 7.60
C ASP A 77 -6.15 5.97 7.35
N GLY A 78 -6.03 7.19 6.83
CA GLY A 78 -4.74 7.85 6.61
C GLY A 78 -3.95 7.98 7.91
N ILE A 79 -2.66 7.61 7.85
CA ILE A 79 -1.79 7.60 9.04
C ILE A 79 -1.17 8.98 9.28
N VAL A 80 -0.93 9.74 8.20
CA VAL A 80 -0.20 11.03 8.25
C VAL A 80 -1.08 12.25 8.41
N ASP A 81 -2.40 12.13 8.24
CA ASP A 81 -3.32 13.27 8.08
C ASP A 81 -3.49 14.09 9.36
N ARG A 82 -3.40 13.45 10.52
CA ARG A 82 -3.61 14.05 11.84
C ARG A 82 -2.57 13.59 12.86
N PRO A 83 -2.21 14.38 13.88
CA PRO A 83 -1.31 13.98 14.97
C PRO A 83 -1.76 12.69 15.66
N TRP A 84 -0.79 11.87 16.11
CA TRP A 84 -1.07 10.61 16.80
C TRP A 84 -1.32 10.86 18.30
N SER A 85 -2.57 11.09 18.65
CA SER A 85 -3.05 10.90 20.03
C SER A 85 -3.43 9.44 20.24
N ASP A 86 -3.62 9.00 21.48
CA ASP A 86 -4.07 7.63 21.78
C ASP A 86 -5.41 7.32 21.10
N LYS A 87 -6.33 8.29 21.08
CA LYS A 87 -7.58 8.19 20.33
C LYS A 87 -7.30 7.95 18.83
N ARG A 88 -6.37 8.72 18.24
CA ARG A 88 -6.06 8.59 16.82
C ARG A 88 -5.38 7.26 16.51
N LYS A 89 -4.48 6.79 17.35
CA LYS A 89 -3.88 5.45 17.23
C LYS A 89 -4.94 4.35 17.26
N THR A 90 -5.93 4.46 18.16
CA THR A 90 -7.08 3.54 18.22
C THR A 90 -7.93 3.60 16.95
N GLU A 91 -8.23 4.79 16.42
CA GLU A 91 -8.95 4.95 15.15
C GLU A 91 -8.20 4.28 13.98
N ILE A 92 -6.88 4.52 13.89
CA ILE A 92 -6.02 3.93 12.85
C ILE A 92 -6.02 2.40 12.94
N TYR A 93 -5.91 1.86 14.16
CA TYR A 93 -5.95 0.42 14.44
C TYR A 93 -7.30 -0.16 14.03
N ASN A 94 -8.38 0.38 14.57
CA ASN A 94 -9.74 -0.12 14.34
C ASN A 94 -10.14 -0.03 12.87
N SER A 95 -9.72 1.00 12.15
CA SER A 95 -10.04 1.15 10.72
C SER A 95 -9.51 0.01 9.84
N ARG A 96 -8.46 -0.68 10.28
CA ARG A 96 -7.85 -1.83 9.58
C ARG A 96 -8.38 -3.16 10.07
N ILE A 97 -8.33 -3.34 11.37
CA ILE A 97 -8.71 -4.60 12.01
C ILE A 97 -10.22 -4.87 11.81
N ASN A 98 -11.08 -3.87 12.10
CA ASN A 98 -12.51 -4.03 11.93
C ASN A 98 -12.90 -4.19 10.46
N ALA A 99 -12.21 -3.50 9.54
CA ALA A 99 -12.43 -3.69 8.10
C ALA A 99 -12.15 -5.14 7.67
N THR A 100 -11.03 -5.71 8.13
CA THR A 100 -10.65 -7.07 7.78
C THR A 100 -11.61 -8.08 8.40
N LYS A 101 -11.98 -7.90 9.67
CA LYS A 101 -12.98 -8.75 10.36
C LYS A 101 -14.33 -8.70 9.66
N LEU A 102 -14.81 -7.52 9.31
CA LEU A 102 -16.11 -7.37 8.63
C LEU A 102 -16.14 -8.07 7.27
N LEU A 103 -15.04 -8.03 6.52
CA LEU A 103 -14.89 -8.78 5.27
C LEU A 103 -14.84 -10.28 5.52
N PHE A 104 -14.13 -10.72 6.56
CA PHE A 104 -14.05 -12.12 6.94
C PHE A 104 -15.44 -12.66 7.35
N ASP A 105 -16.16 -11.93 8.18
CA ASP A 105 -17.50 -12.29 8.64
C ASP A 105 -18.48 -12.38 7.46
N LEU A 106 -18.39 -11.45 6.50
CA LEU A 106 -19.20 -11.48 5.28
C LEU A 106 -18.93 -12.75 4.47
N VAL A 107 -17.67 -13.09 4.23
CA VAL A 107 -17.28 -14.32 3.52
C VAL A 107 -17.69 -15.57 4.29
N TYR A 108 -17.60 -15.53 5.62
CA TYR A 108 -18.00 -16.63 6.49
C TYR A 108 -19.51 -16.89 6.47
N LYS A 109 -20.31 -15.82 6.49
CA LYS A 109 -21.77 -15.87 6.53
C LYS A 109 -22.38 -16.42 5.23
N HIS A 110 -21.74 -16.13 4.10
CA HIS A 110 -22.26 -16.48 2.78
C HIS A 110 -21.51 -17.67 2.16
N LYS A 111 -22.27 -18.60 1.56
CA LYS A 111 -21.70 -19.57 0.63
C LYS A 111 -21.36 -18.81 -0.66
N ASN A 112 -20.11 -18.44 -0.83
CA ASN A 112 -19.63 -17.65 -1.95
C ASN A 112 -18.52 -18.38 -2.70
N GLN A 113 -18.14 -17.84 -3.85
CA GLN A 113 -17.12 -18.41 -4.73
C GLN A 113 -15.73 -17.73 -4.57
N VAL A 114 -15.53 -16.95 -3.51
CA VAL A 114 -14.25 -16.27 -3.29
C VAL A 114 -13.15 -17.31 -3.09
N THR A 115 -12.17 -17.29 -3.98
CA THR A 115 -11.04 -18.23 -3.98
C THR A 115 -9.72 -17.56 -3.62
N ALA A 116 -9.64 -16.23 -3.71
CA ALA A 116 -8.42 -15.47 -3.44
C ALA A 116 -8.69 -14.21 -2.61
N TYR A 117 -7.76 -13.91 -1.72
CA TYR A 117 -7.74 -12.71 -0.91
C TYR A 117 -6.35 -12.08 -0.96
N ILE A 118 -6.26 -10.76 -1.16
CA ILE A 118 -5.00 -10.02 -1.06
C ILE A 118 -5.16 -8.86 -0.08
N GLY A 119 -4.44 -8.93 1.03
CA GLY A 119 -4.42 -7.89 2.06
C GLY A 119 -3.25 -6.93 1.90
N ALA A 120 -3.48 -5.64 2.17
CA ALA A 120 -2.41 -4.67 2.32
C ALA A 120 -1.83 -4.73 3.73
N SER A 121 -0.52 -4.61 3.83
CA SER A 121 0.24 -4.32 5.05
C SER A 121 1.26 -3.21 4.72
N ALA A 122 2.23 -2.96 5.57
CA ALA A 122 3.25 -1.96 5.30
C ALA A 122 4.64 -2.40 5.82
N ILE A 123 5.69 -1.88 5.21
CA ILE A 123 7.08 -2.08 5.68
C ILE A 123 7.31 -1.51 7.08
N GLY A 124 6.39 -0.71 7.61
CA GLY A 124 6.39 -0.26 9.00
C GLY A 124 6.35 -1.38 10.04
N VAL A 125 6.16 -2.63 9.64
CA VAL A 125 6.32 -3.82 10.49
C VAL A 125 7.78 -4.05 10.88
N TYR A 126 8.74 -3.63 10.06
CA TYR A 126 10.15 -3.92 10.27
C TYR A 126 10.83 -3.00 11.27
N PRO A 127 11.89 -3.48 11.96
CA PRO A 127 12.82 -2.62 12.68
C PRO A 127 13.62 -1.73 11.70
N GLU A 128 14.36 -0.77 12.22
CA GLU A 128 15.42 -0.12 11.45
C GLU A 128 16.49 -1.14 11.07
N GLY A 129 17.07 -1.00 9.87
CA GLY A 129 18.12 -1.91 9.42
C GLY A 129 18.24 -2.04 7.92
N ILE A 130 19.11 -2.94 7.53
CA ILE A 130 19.41 -3.29 6.14
C ILE A 130 19.10 -4.79 5.91
N ASN A 131 18.89 -5.16 4.63
CA ASN A 131 18.56 -6.53 4.21
C ASN A 131 17.31 -7.10 4.91
N LEU A 132 16.29 -6.24 5.09
CA LEU A 132 15.03 -6.63 5.71
C LEU A 132 14.20 -7.43 4.69
N THR A 133 13.85 -8.65 5.08
CA THR A 133 13.08 -9.60 4.26
C THR A 133 11.76 -9.94 4.94
N GLU A 134 10.90 -10.67 4.25
CA GLU A 134 9.62 -11.13 4.80
C GLU A 134 9.75 -11.98 6.06
N ASN A 135 10.94 -12.59 6.27
CA ASN A 135 11.25 -13.39 7.45
C ASN A 135 11.80 -12.56 8.64
N THR A 136 12.06 -11.27 8.44
CA THR A 136 12.50 -10.39 9.51
C THR A 136 11.41 -10.21 10.55
N LEU A 137 11.75 -10.40 11.83
CA LEU A 137 10.80 -10.24 12.93
C LEU A 137 10.28 -8.80 13.03
N PRO A 138 9.01 -8.61 13.44
CA PRO A 138 8.44 -7.30 13.66
C PRO A 138 9.20 -6.50 14.73
N ALA A 139 9.25 -5.18 14.55
CA ALA A 139 9.71 -4.26 15.58
C ALA A 139 8.72 -4.13 16.75
N ASP A 140 9.14 -3.45 17.83
CA ASP A 140 8.28 -3.15 18.99
C ASP A 140 7.72 -1.70 18.95
N THR A 141 7.36 -1.20 17.77
CA THR A 141 6.76 0.12 17.59
C THR A 141 5.24 0.02 17.44
N PHE A 142 4.54 1.16 17.57
CA PHE A 142 3.09 1.20 17.31
C PHE A 142 2.74 0.70 15.90
N LEU A 143 3.47 1.16 14.88
CA LEU A 143 3.22 0.75 13.49
C LEU A 143 3.50 -0.74 13.27
N ALA A 144 4.56 -1.26 13.88
CA ALA A 144 4.90 -2.67 13.74
C ALA A 144 3.85 -3.57 14.38
N LYS A 145 3.40 -3.23 15.58
CA LYS A 145 2.29 -3.93 16.27
C LYS A 145 1.00 -3.90 15.46
N LEU A 146 0.67 -2.73 14.90
CA LEU A 146 -0.49 -2.56 14.03
C LEU A 146 -0.41 -3.44 12.78
N CYS A 147 0.72 -3.37 12.05
CA CYS A 147 0.90 -4.17 10.83
C CYS A 147 0.88 -5.66 11.13
N HIS A 148 1.55 -6.10 12.19
CA HIS A 148 1.57 -7.50 12.59
C HIS A 148 0.17 -8.03 12.93
N GLN A 149 -0.59 -7.28 13.75
CA GLN A 149 -1.97 -7.68 14.06
C GLN A 149 -2.86 -7.69 12.81
N TRP A 150 -2.66 -6.71 11.92
CA TRP A 150 -3.42 -6.66 10.66
C TRP A 150 -3.11 -7.85 9.76
N GLU A 151 -1.85 -8.27 9.67
CA GLU A 151 -1.45 -9.49 8.95
C GLU A 151 -2.08 -10.75 9.54
N LEU A 152 -2.17 -10.86 10.88
CA LEU A 152 -2.87 -11.97 11.53
C LEU A 152 -4.36 -12.05 11.16
N GLU A 153 -5.04 -10.90 11.08
CA GLU A 153 -6.45 -10.88 10.64
C GLU A 153 -6.59 -11.27 9.15
N HIS A 154 -5.62 -10.91 8.30
CA HIS A 154 -5.62 -11.36 6.90
C HIS A 154 -5.43 -12.87 6.77
N LEU A 155 -4.58 -13.47 7.59
CA LEU A 155 -4.32 -14.91 7.55
C LEU A 155 -5.54 -15.77 7.97
N MET A 156 -6.55 -15.18 8.62
CA MET A 156 -7.80 -15.90 8.93
C MET A 156 -8.50 -16.43 7.67
N PHE A 157 -8.33 -15.77 6.51
CA PHE A 157 -8.92 -16.23 5.26
C PHE A 157 -8.36 -17.59 4.81
N GLU A 158 -7.09 -17.89 5.12
CA GLU A 158 -6.48 -19.21 4.83
C GLU A 158 -7.19 -20.35 5.55
N GLN A 159 -7.71 -20.10 6.77
CA GLN A 159 -8.47 -21.09 7.55
C GLN A 159 -9.79 -21.49 6.87
N ARG A 160 -10.22 -20.70 5.87
CA ARG A 160 -11.37 -20.96 5.02
C ARG A 160 -11.01 -21.59 3.67
N GLY A 161 -9.77 -21.97 3.48
CA GLY A 161 -9.28 -22.46 2.20
C GLY A 161 -9.16 -21.40 1.11
N ILE A 162 -9.21 -20.12 1.49
CA ILE A 162 -9.05 -18.99 0.56
C ILE A 162 -7.57 -18.68 0.43
N ARG A 163 -7.05 -18.74 -0.77
CA ARG A 163 -5.66 -18.39 -1.07
C ARG A 163 -5.37 -16.94 -0.66
N THR A 164 -4.42 -16.73 0.22
CA THR A 164 -4.16 -15.42 0.80
C THR A 164 -2.76 -14.92 0.46
N CYS A 165 -2.68 -13.69 -0.06
CA CYS A 165 -1.44 -12.95 -0.20
C CYS A 165 -1.49 -11.68 0.64
N ILE A 166 -0.35 -11.28 1.21
CA ILE A 166 -0.22 -10.02 1.96
C ILE A 166 0.91 -9.21 1.34
N VAL A 167 0.66 -7.93 1.07
CA VAL A 167 1.67 -7.03 0.49
C VAL A 167 2.09 -6.01 1.52
N ARG A 168 3.35 -6.10 2.01
CA ARG A 168 4.00 -5.09 2.86
C ARG A 168 4.43 -3.92 1.99
N ILE A 169 3.62 -2.91 1.91
CA ILE A 169 3.77 -1.78 0.99
C ILE A 169 4.85 -0.82 1.51
N GLY A 170 5.81 -0.51 0.64
CA GLY A 170 6.81 0.52 0.87
C GLY A 170 6.30 1.92 0.59
N LEU A 171 7.22 2.88 0.43
CA LEU A 171 6.88 4.26 0.12
C LEU A 171 6.36 4.39 -1.31
N VAL A 172 5.05 4.60 -1.46
CA VAL A 172 4.41 4.65 -2.78
C VAL A 172 4.71 5.96 -3.49
N MET A 173 5.34 5.88 -4.66
CA MET A 173 5.74 7.00 -5.48
C MET A 173 4.78 7.23 -6.64
N ASN A 174 4.10 8.40 -6.62
CA ASN A 174 3.27 8.88 -7.72
C ASN A 174 3.39 10.41 -7.83
N PRO A 175 3.80 10.95 -8.99
CA PRO A 175 3.89 12.40 -9.19
C PRO A 175 2.56 13.14 -9.00
N GLN A 176 1.43 12.44 -9.11
CA GLN A 176 0.07 13.00 -9.00
C GLN A 176 -0.52 12.85 -7.59
N GLY A 177 0.16 12.16 -6.66
CA GLY A 177 -0.38 11.89 -5.33
C GLY A 177 0.67 11.49 -4.31
N GLY A 178 0.23 11.37 -3.03
CA GLY A 178 1.10 10.95 -1.94
C GLY A 178 2.27 11.88 -1.68
N MET A 179 3.31 11.36 -1.03
CA MET A 179 4.49 12.13 -0.61
C MET A 179 5.23 12.79 -1.77
N LEU A 180 5.37 12.10 -2.91
CA LEU A 180 6.06 12.65 -4.06
C LEU A 180 5.41 13.94 -4.59
N LYS A 181 4.08 13.99 -4.61
CA LYS A 181 3.35 15.20 -4.98
C LYS A 181 3.67 16.39 -4.06
N GLU A 182 3.73 16.14 -2.75
CA GLU A 182 4.04 17.20 -1.78
C GLU A 182 5.50 17.69 -1.92
N ILE A 183 6.43 16.77 -2.11
CA ILE A 183 7.83 17.11 -2.43
C ILE A 183 7.90 17.95 -3.71
N LEU A 184 7.19 17.56 -4.76
CA LEU A 184 7.19 18.32 -6.02
C LEU A 184 6.59 19.73 -5.88
N LYS A 185 5.66 19.94 -4.94
CA LYS A 185 5.14 21.28 -4.63
C LYS A 185 6.20 22.18 -4.01
N SER A 186 7.07 21.65 -3.12
CA SER A 186 8.10 22.45 -2.47
C SER A 186 9.14 23.00 -3.45
N PHE A 187 9.39 22.29 -4.54
CA PHE A 187 10.28 22.78 -5.61
C PHE A 187 9.76 24.05 -6.30
N ARG A 188 8.45 24.33 -6.26
CA ARG A 188 7.90 25.61 -6.76
C ARG A 188 8.41 26.82 -5.96
N PHE A 189 8.86 26.57 -4.73
CA PHE A 189 9.46 27.56 -3.85
C PHE A 189 10.99 27.43 -3.82
N PHE A 190 11.58 26.75 -4.80
CA PHE A 190 13.02 26.48 -4.89
C PHE A 190 13.59 25.71 -3.69
N ILE A 191 12.75 24.94 -3.00
CA ILE A 191 13.14 24.11 -1.84
C ILE A 191 13.14 22.65 -2.25
N ALA A 192 14.28 21.98 -2.10
CA ALA A 192 14.44 20.54 -2.20
C ALA A 192 14.60 19.97 -0.78
N PRO A 193 13.53 19.52 -0.10
CA PRO A 193 13.57 19.19 1.31
C PRO A 193 14.23 17.84 1.55
N VAL A 194 15.24 17.81 2.39
CA VAL A 194 15.87 16.60 2.90
C VAL A 194 15.50 16.46 4.37
N PHE A 195 14.77 15.40 4.71
CA PHE A 195 14.32 15.16 6.08
C PHE A 195 15.43 14.54 6.92
N GLY A 196 15.74 15.14 8.08
CA GLY A 196 16.85 14.73 8.93
C GLY A 196 18.20 14.96 8.25
N ASN A 197 19.13 14.01 8.43
CA ASN A 197 20.44 14.02 7.77
C ASN A 197 20.40 13.46 6.33
N GLY A 198 19.29 12.87 5.92
CA GLY A 198 19.10 12.29 4.59
C GLY A 198 19.80 10.95 4.34
N ASN A 199 20.44 10.36 5.35
CA ASN A 199 21.18 9.10 5.21
C ASN A 199 20.31 7.86 5.48
N GLN A 200 19.03 8.03 5.83
CA GLN A 200 18.10 6.92 6.03
C GLN A 200 17.73 6.26 4.69
N TRP A 201 17.72 4.94 4.67
CA TRP A 201 17.24 4.14 3.55
C TRP A 201 15.73 4.29 3.39
N GLN A 202 15.31 4.52 2.16
CA GLN A 202 13.91 4.60 1.75
C GLN A 202 13.61 3.48 0.76
N SER A 203 12.78 2.53 1.18
CA SER A 203 12.29 1.46 0.32
C SER A 203 10.98 1.91 -0.31
N TRP A 204 11.03 2.17 -1.59
CA TRP A 204 9.96 2.77 -2.39
C TRP A 204 9.39 1.79 -3.41
N ILE A 205 8.22 2.09 -3.93
CA ILE A 205 7.63 1.42 -5.10
C ILE A 205 6.86 2.45 -5.93
N SER A 206 6.86 2.32 -7.26
CA SER A 206 5.96 3.12 -8.09
C SER A 206 4.51 2.67 -7.90
N ILE A 207 3.55 3.59 -8.06
CA ILE A 207 2.13 3.21 -8.02
C ILE A 207 1.79 2.18 -9.10
N ASN A 208 2.42 2.25 -10.27
CA ASN A 208 2.20 1.33 -11.36
C ASN A 208 2.71 -0.08 -11.02
N ASP A 209 3.91 -0.19 -10.44
CA ASP A 209 4.45 -1.48 -10.01
C ASP A 209 3.67 -2.05 -8.83
N LEU A 210 3.23 -1.21 -7.90
CA LEU A 210 2.40 -1.69 -6.81
C LEU A 210 1.08 -2.28 -7.32
N CYS A 211 0.38 -1.57 -8.19
CA CYS A 211 -0.86 -2.08 -8.80
C CYS A 211 -0.59 -3.32 -9.68
N GLY A 212 0.51 -3.31 -10.43
CA GLY A 212 0.96 -4.45 -11.20
C GLY A 212 1.26 -5.68 -10.34
N LEU A 213 1.87 -5.50 -9.17
CA LEU A 213 2.13 -6.58 -8.22
C LEU A 213 0.83 -7.19 -7.67
N PHE A 214 -0.15 -6.36 -7.27
CA PHE A 214 -1.46 -6.87 -6.85
C PHE A 214 -2.13 -7.67 -7.96
N PHE A 215 -2.10 -7.16 -9.20
CA PHE A 215 -2.63 -7.86 -10.35
C PHE A 215 -1.89 -9.18 -10.61
N TYR A 216 -0.56 -9.17 -10.54
CA TYR A 216 0.28 -10.35 -10.73
C TYR A 216 0.01 -11.44 -9.69
N LEU A 217 -0.05 -11.06 -8.40
CA LEU A 217 -0.37 -11.98 -7.31
C LEU A 217 -1.79 -12.57 -7.46
N LEU A 218 -2.75 -11.77 -7.93
CA LEU A 218 -4.10 -12.27 -8.18
C LEU A 218 -4.13 -13.28 -9.32
N SER A 219 -3.43 -12.99 -10.43
CA SER A 219 -3.43 -13.80 -11.64
C SER A 219 -2.66 -15.12 -11.52
N ASN A 220 -1.85 -15.30 -10.47
CA ASN A 220 -1.04 -16.50 -10.26
C ASN A 220 -1.54 -17.30 -9.06
N ASN A 221 -2.38 -18.28 -9.33
CA ASN A 221 -3.08 -19.08 -8.29
C ASN A 221 -2.15 -19.90 -7.38
N GLN A 222 -0.89 -20.07 -7.74
CA GLN A 222 0.10 -20.82 -6.94
C GLN A 222 0.79 -19.94 -5.89
N LEU A 223 0.65 -18.61 -5.98
CA LEU A 223 1.30 -17.68 -5.09
C LEU A 223 0.46 -17.45 -3.82
N ASN A 224 1.11 -17.51 -2.67
CA ASN A 224 0.51 -17.23 -1.36
C ASN A 224 1.54 -16.63 -0.39
N GLY A 225 1.08 -16.18 0.77
CA GLY A 225 1.92 -15.66 1.85
C GLY A 225 2.27 -14.19 1.69
N ILE A 226 3.34 -13.74 2.36
CA ILE A 226 3.71 -12.33 2.50
C ILE A 226 4.75 -11.94 1.45
N TYR A 227 4.61 -10.74 0.87
CA TYR A 227 5.50 -10.17 -0.14
C TYR A 227 5.83 -8.71 0.17
N ASN A 228 7.08 -8.33 0.01
CA ASN A 228 7.50 -6.93 0.12
C ASN A 228 7.15 -6.15 -1.14
N GLY A 229 6.18 -5.26 -1.05
CA GLY A 229 5.80 -4.34 -2.14
C GLY A 229 6.78 -3.17 -2.23
N VAL A 230 8.03 -3.44 -2.61
CA VAL A 230 9.11 -2.44 -2.79
C VAL A 230 9.84 -2.67 -4.09
N ALA A 231 10.41 -1.61 -4.67
CA ALA A 231 11.26 -1.69 -5.86
C ALA A 231 12.66 -2.25 -5.50
N PRO A 232 13.37 -2.88 -6.47
CA PRO A 232 14.67 -3.52 -6.23
C PRO A 232 15.79 -2.60 -5.77
N CYS A 233 15.69 -1.30 -6.07
CA CYS A 233 16.74 -0.31 -5.79
C CYS A 233 16.28 0.71 -4.74
N PRO A 234 16.34 0.38 -3.44
CA PRO A 234 16.11 1.37 -2.37
C PRO A 234 17.18 2.45 -2.41
N LEU A 235 16.85 3.66 -1.96
CA LEU A 235 17.74 4.82 -2.00
C LEU A 235 17.87 5.45 -0.62
N MET A 236 18.99 6.19 -0.41
CA MET A 236 19.04 7.13 0.71
C MET A 236 18.13 8.33 0.43
N ALA A 237 17.49 8.87 1.47
CA ALA A 237 16.54 9.97 1.32
C ALA A 237 17.12 11.19 0.59
N LYS A 238 18.38 11.55 0.87
CA LYS A 238 19.09 12.65 0.15
C LYS A 238 19.24 12.35 -1.35
N ASP A 239 19.57 11.09 -1.71
CA ASP A 239 19.78 10.71 -3.10
C ASP A 239 18.44 10.68 -3.86
N MET A 240 17.36 10.29 -3.18
CA MET A 240 16.01 10.36 -3.72
C MET A 240 15.64 11.82 -4.09
N ILE A 241 15.85 12.77 -3.19
CA ILE A 241 15.57 14.19 -3.43
C ILE A 241 16.46 14.74 -4.57
N GLN A 242 17.74 14.34 -4.60
CA GLN A 242 18.65 14.72 -5.67
C GLN A 242 18.21 14.19 -7.04
N GLN A 243 17.74 12.93 -7.10
CA GLN A 243 17.22 12.34 -8.34
C GLN A 243 15.92 13.03 -8.80
N ILE A 244 15.02 13.40 -7.90
CA ILE A 244 13.82 14.19 -8.22
C ILE A 244 14.24 15.52 -8.86
N ARG A 245 15.17 16.24 -8.24
CA ARG A 245 15.68 17.52 -8.72
C ARG A 245 16.24 17.40 -10.14
N ASN A 246 17.11 16.43 -10.35
CA ASN A 246 17.81 16.24 -11.63
C ASN A 246 16.85 15.81 -12.74
N SER A 247 15.96 14.84 -12.46
CA SER A 247 15.03 14.28 -13.45
C SER A 247 14.00 15.30 -13.93
N ARG A 248 13.62 16.24 -13.09
CA ARG A 248 12.67 17.30 -13.42
C ARG A 248 13.33 18.58 -13.89
N LYS A 249 14.69 18.65 -13.89
CA LYS A 249 15.45 19.87 -14.14
C LYS A 249 14.92 21.05 -13.31
N MET A 250 14.48 20.77 -12.08
CA MET A 250 13.88 21.77 -11.21
C MET A 250 14.99 22.52 -10.45
N PRO A 251 15.00 23.85 -10.51
CA PRO A 251 15.88 24.62 -9.65
C PRO A 251 15.41 24.42 -8.20
N GLY A 252 16.37 24.24 -7.30
CA GLY A 252 16.09 24.09 -5.87
C GLY A 252 17.35 23.86 -5.07
N VAL A 253 17.43 24.52 -3.92
CA VAL A 253 18.49 24.31 -2.95
C VAL A 253 18.10 23.14 -2.05
N LEU A 254 19.04 22.23 -1.80
CA LEU A 254 18.84 21.16 -0.81
C LEU A 254 18.78 21.81 0.58
N VAL A 255 17.62 21.66 1.23
CA VAL A 255 17.39 22.19 2.57
C VAL A 255 17.20 21.02 3.53
N HIS A 256 18.16 20.85 4.42
CA HIS A 256 18.07 19.85 5.48
C HIS A 256 17.16 20.37 6.58
N ILE A 257 16.07 19.63 6.84
CA ILE A 257 15.15 19.95 7.93
C ILE A 257 15.54 19.06 9.13
N PRO A 258 16.06 19.64 10.22
CA PRO A 258 16.50 18.85 11.37
C PRO A 258 15.40 17.97 11.95
N SER A 259 15.77 16.78 12.43
CA SER A 259 14.80 15.84 13.04
C SER A 259 14.06 16.43 14.24
N SER A 260 14.70 17.32 15.00
CA SER A 260 14.07 18.06 16.09
C SER A 260 12.91 18.96 15.64
N VAL A 261 13.11 19.68 14.52
CA VAL A 261 12.08 20.53 13.90
C VAL A 261 10.94 19.68 13.38
N LEU A 262 11.25 18.58 12.67
CA LEU A 262 10.24 17.63 12.19
C LEU A 262 9.44 17.02 13.32
N LYS A 263 10.11 16.66 14.44
CA LYS A 263 9.45 16.12 15.63
C LYS A 263 8.50 17.13 16.29
N LEU A 264 8.91 18.41 16.33
CA LEU A 264 8.06 19.48 16.85
C LEU A 264 6.81 19.67 15.97
N MET A 265 6.94 19.59 14.64
CA MET A 265 5.84 19.80 13.69
C MET A 265 4.91 18.60 13.56
N MET A 266 5.45 17.38 13.59
CA MET A 266 4.72 16.16 13.25
C MET A 266 4.45 15.24 14.45
N GLY A 267 5.12 15.48 15.58
CA GLY A 267 5.06 14.58 16.74
C GLY A 267 5.63 13.20 16.37
N GLU A 268 5.01 12.15 16.88
CA GLU A 268 5.44 10.75 16.65
C GLU A 268 5.40 10.35 15.16
N ARG A 269 4.57 10.99 14.33
CA ARG A 269 4.49 10.68 12.88
C ARG A 269 5.82 10.89 12.14
N VAL A 270 6.76 11.61 12.73
CA VAL A 270 8.11 11.81 12.18
C VAL A 270 8.85 10.48 11.98
N GLU A 271 8.52 9.46 12.77
CA GLU A 271 9.11 8.11 12.65
C GLU A 271 8.93 7.56 11.23
N MET A 272 7.81 7.86 10.57
CA MET A 272 7.55 7.39 9.19
C MET A 272 8.47 8.05 8.16
N LEU A 273 8.87 9.31 8.38
CA LEU A 273 9.77 10.05 7.47
C LEU A 273 11.25 9.71 7.72
N LEU A 274 11.58 9.42 8.98
CA LEU A 274 12.95 9.19 9.40
C LEU A 274 13.29 7.70 9.49
N ALA A 275 12.32 6.80 9.27
CA ALA A 275 12.55 5.36 9.27
C ALA A 275 13.71 4.99 8.33
N ASN A 276 14.65 4.20 8.87
CA ASN A 276 15.84 3.77 8.16
C ASN A 276 15.72 2.27 7.85
N GLN A 277 15.02 1.96 6.75
CA GLN A 277 14.65 0.59 6.41
C GLN A 277 15.04 0.27 4.96
N LYS A 278 16.07 -0.57 4.79
CA LYS A 278 16.44 -1.14 3.49
C LYS A 278 15.79 -2.51 3.35
N VAL A 279 14.59 -2.51 2.76
CA VAL A 279 13.76 -3.70 2.54
C VAL A 279 14.08 -4.30 1.18
N MET A 280 14.22 -5.63 1.13
CA MET A 280 14.58 -6.38 -0.07
C MET A 280 13.33 -6.81 -0.85
N SER A 281 13.44 -6.84 -2.19
CA SER A 281 12.40 -7.30 -3.12
C SER A 281 12.63 -8.71 -3.65
N ASP A 282 13.63 -9.42 -3.11
CA ASP A 282 14.15 -10.68 -3.66
C ASP A 282 13.04 -11.72 -3.87
N LYS A 283 12.10 -11.84 -2.94
CA LYS A 283 10.98 -12.78 -3.04
C LYS A 283 10.05 -12.42 -4.21
N VAL A 284 9.80 -11.13 -4.45
CA VAL A 284 8.97 -10.66 -5.56
C VAL A 284 9.68 -10.86 -6.89
N GLU A 285 11.00 -10.68 -6.94
CA GLU A 285 11.79 -11.00 -8.15
C GLU A 285 11.85 -12.50 -8.42
N ALA A 286 12.01 -13.31 -7.37
CA ALA A 286 12.08 -14.77 -7.47
C ALA A 286 10.79 -15.41 -8.02
N ILE A 287 9.61 -14.82 -7.77
CA ILE A 287 8.36 -15.29 -8.36
C ILE A 287 8.17 -14.83 -9.82
N GLY A 288 9.13 -14.10 -10.40
CA GLY A 288 9.12 -13.68 -11.80
C GLY A 288 8.36 -12.37 -12.08
N TYR A 289 8.07 -11.54 -11.05
CA TYR A 289 7.46 -10.24 -11.28
C TYR A 289 8.44 -9.28 -11.98
N ASN A 290 8.02 -8.69 -13.09
CA ASN A 290 8.82 -7.76 -13.87
C ASN A 290 8.43 -6.31 -13.54
N TYR A 291 9.32 -5.61 -12.83
CA TYR A 291 9.12 -4.20 -12.48
C TYR A 291 9.20 -3.28 -13.71
N ILE A 292 8.26 -2.37 -13.83
CA ILE A 292 8.28 -1.27 -14.82
C ILE A 292 9.34 -0.24 -14.41
N HIS A 293 9.44 0.04 -13.13
CA HIS A 293 10.35 1.03 -12.54
C HIS A 293 11.29 0.36 -11.53
N ARG A 294 12.38 -0.22 -12.03
CA ARG A 294 13.43 -0.78 -11.16
C ARG A 294 14.25 0.29 -10.47
N ASP A 295 14.53 1.37 -11.20
CA ASP A 295 15.28 2.53 -10.73
C ASP A 295 14.39 3.72 -10.51
N PHE A 296 14.61 4.47 -9.43
CA PHE A 296 13.78 5.59 -9.04
C PHE A 296 13.68 6.68 -10.11
N SER A 297 14.77 6.95 -10.82
CA SER A 297 14.81 7.95 -11.91
C SER A 297 13.85 7.61 -13.06
N SER A 298 13.54 6.32 -13.26
CA SER A 298 12.65 5.86 -14.34
C SER A 298 11.22 6.34 -14.18
N ILE A 299 10.76 6.68 -12.94
CA ILE A 299 9.44 7.25 -12.67
C ILE A 299 9.22 8.56 -13.42
N PHE A 300 10.29 9.30 -13.72
CA PHE A 300 10.24 10.63 -14.34
C PHE A 300 10.51 10.62 -15.85
N LYS A 301 10.90 9.48 -16.41
CA LYS A 301 11.07 9.33 -17.86
C LYS A 301 9.67 9.33 -18.50
N LYS A 302 9.45 10.23 -19.47
CA LYS A 302 8.27 10.14 -20.32
C LYS A 302 8.37 8.86 -21.16
N LYS A 303 7.32 8.05 -21.12
CA LYS A 303 7.13 7.00 -22.13
C LYS A 303 6.90 7.62 -23.49
#